data_9c58e375cb9df36a5c45309165246129
#
_entry.id   9c58e375cb9df36a5c45309165246129
#
_cell.length_a   1.000
_cell.length_b   1.000
_cell.length_c   1.000
_cell.angle_alpha   90.00
_cell.angle_beta   90.00
_cell.angle_gamma   90.00
#
_symmetry.space_group_name_H-M   'P 1'
#
loop_
_entity.id
_entity.type
_entity.pdbx_description
1 polymer ?
#
loop_
_entity_poly.entity_id
_entity_poly.type
_entity_poly.pdbx_seq_one_letter_code
_entity_poly.pdbx_strand_id
1 'polypeptide(L)'
;MSTKRQDIIDTATRLFAEHGYHAVGTDRIIKESGVAKMTLFRNFPTKNDLISEVLTQRAHQALASMTQAVSTKGTPIERLQELFDWHGRWFRARDFAGCMFVGALSEFHSDSGEIIRISVAQKANLRLFVQGLMIDLVEPAAAERVARQIVMLLDGATIAAVAGDRNHAAQDAWEVAKKLIDEHGGAASKPRGARHA
;
A
#
# COMPACT_ATOMS: atom_id res chain seq x y z
N MET A 1 15.85 -6.88 21.75
CA MET A 1 14.71 -6.56 22.64
C MET A 1 13.99 -5.37 22.04
N SER A 2 12.67 -5.45 21.83
CA SER A 2 11.87 -4.31 21.40
C SER A 2 11.92 -3.20 22.46
N THR A 3 11.85 -1.94 22.05
CA THR A 3 11.72 -0.82 22.98
C THR A 3 10.26 -0.66 23.38
N LYS A 4 9.96 -0.14 24.56
CA LYS A 4 8.56 0.15 24.97
C LYS A 4 7.82 1.04 23.97
N ARG A 5 8.54 1.90 23.24
CA ARG A 5 7.98 2.71 22.17
C ARG A 5 7.51 1.83 20.99
N GLN A 6 8.33 0.85 20.60
CA GLN A 6 7.97 -0.06 19.53
C GLN A 6 6.82 -0.99 19.91
N ASP A 7 6.79 -1.47 21.16
CA ASP A 7 5.68 -2.28 21.67
C ASP A 7 4.34 -1.54 21.59
N ILE A 8 4.33 -0.23 21.87
CA ILE A 8 3.14 0.63 21.69
C ILE A 8 2.73 0.70 20.21
N ILE A 9 3.70 0.96 19.31
CA ILE A 9 3.43 1.11 17.88
C ILE A 9 2.90 -0.19 17.28
N ASP A 10 3.54 -1.33 17.58
CA ASP A 10 3.13 -2.63 17.05
C ASP A 10 1.73 -3.00 17.52
N THR A 11 1.44 -2.78 18.80
CA THR A 11 0.09 -3.00 19.37
C THR A 11 -0.94 -2.08 18.72
N ALA A 12 -0.63 -0.80 18.58
CA ALA A 12 -1.53 0.17 17.97
C ALA A 12 -1.76 -0.13 16.48
N THR A 13 -0.72 -0.54 15.76
CA THR A 13 -0.81 -0.93 14.34
C THR A 13 -1.82 -2.07 14.16
N ARG A 14 -1.69 -3.12 14.95
CA ARG A 14 -2.62 -4.26 14.90
C ARG A 14 -4.04 -3.83 15.24
N LEU A 15 -4.23 -3.12 16.34
CA LEU A 15 -5.55 -2.70 16.79
C LEU A 15 -6.25 -1.77 15.80
N PHE A 16 -5.54 -0.78 15.25
CA PHE A 16 -6.08 0.13 14.25
C PHE A 16 -6.44 -0.58 12.95
N ALA A 17 -5.62 -1.55 12.52
CA ALA A 17 -5.92 -2.35 11.35
C ALA A 17 -7.18 -3.20 11.52
N GLU A 18 -7.36 -3.84 12.69
CA GLU A 18 -8.48 -4.73 12.98
C GLU A 18 -9.79 -4.00 13.27
N HIS A 19 -9.74 -2.82 13.89
CA HIS A 19 -10.92 -2.18 14.47
C HIS A 19 -11.17 -0.74 14.01
N GLY A 20 -10.27 -0.18 13.21
CA GLY A 20 -10.32 1.24 12.83
C GLY A 20 -9.73 2.17 13.89
N TYR A 21 -9.54 3.41 13.51
CA TYR A 21 -8.84 4.38 14.37
C TYR A 21 -9.74 4.92 15.48
N HIS A 22 -10.99 5.26 15.17
CA HIS A 22 -11.88 5.88 16.17
C HIS A 22 -12.31 4.89 17.26
N ALA A 23 -12.55 3.64 16.91
CA ALA A 23 -13.02 2.61 17.84
C ALA A 23 -11.96 2.18 18.86
N VAL A 24 -10.65 2.40 18.59
CA VAL A 24 -9.57 2.01 19.47
C VAL A 24 -9.18 3.16 20.41
N GLY A 25 -9.48 3.01 21.71
CA GLY A 25 -9.06 3.96 22.75
C GLY A 25 -7.63 3.72 23.24
N THR A 26 -6.98 4.76 23.78
CA THR A 26 -5.63 4.66 24.37
C THR A 26 -5.54 3.67 25.52
N ASP A 27 -6.58 3.53 26.33
CA ASP A 27 -6.60 2.58 27.46
C ASP A 27 -6.50 1.12 26.98
N ARG A 28 -7.12 0.79 25.82
CA ARG A 28 -6.97 -0.53 25.20
C ARG A 28 -5.55 -0.76 24.73
N ILE A 29 -4.91 0.24 24.10
CA ILE A 29 -3.52 0.15 23.66
C ILE A 29 -2.58 -0.04 24.84
N ILE A 30 -2.77 0.71 25.94
CA ILE A 30 -2.00 0.56 27.19
C ILE A 30 -2.12 -0.86 27.73
N LYS A 31 -3.35 -1.36 27.84
CA LYS A 31 -3.62 -2.70 28.36
C LYS A 31 -2.95 -3.79 27.53
N GLU A 32 -3.08 -3.72 26.19
CA GLU A 32 -2.59 -4.77 25.30
C GLU A 32 -1.09 -4.69 25.03
N SER A 33 -0.48 -3.49 25.08
CA SER A 33 0.98 -3.33 24.96
C SER A 33 1.74 -3.61 26.27
N GLY A 34 1.04 -3.68 27.40
CA GLY A 34 1.66 -3.90 28.72
C GLY A 34 2.50 -2.73 29.23
N VAL A 35 2.38 -1.53 28.64
CA VAL A 35 3.13 -0.35 29.06
C VAL A 35 2.37 0.46 30.11
N ALA A 36 3.09 1.22 30.97
CA ALA A 36 2.45 2.15 31.87
C ALA A 36 1.84 3.34 31.10
N LYS A 37 0.71 3.87 31.58
CA LYS A 37 -0.01 5.02 30.98
C LYS A 37 0.94 6.21 30.74
N MET A 38 1.76 6.55 31.70
CA MET A 38 2.76 7.63 31.58
C MET A 38 3.79 7.35 30.47
N THR A 39 4.12 6.08 30.21
CA THR A 39 5.05 5.72 29.15
C THR A 39 4.44 5.97 27.78
N LEU A 40 3.14 5.66 27.58
CA LEU A 40 2.45 5.97 26.34
C LEU A 40 2.42 7.48 26.08
N PHE A 41 1.93 8.28 27.02
CA PHE A 41 1.77 9.73 26.83
C PHE A 41 3.10 10.49 26.78
N ARG A 42 4.17 9.97 27.36
CA ARG A 42 5.52 10.54 27.20
C ARG A 42 6.05 10.33 25.77
N ASN A 43 5.72 9.22 25.12
CA ASN A 43 6.14 8.93 23.74
C ASN A 43 5.19 9.54 22.69
N PHE A 44 3.91 9.60 23.00
CA PHE A 44 2.85 10.07 22.11
C PHE A 44 1.86 10.92 22.92
N PRO A 45 2.04 12.25 22.93
CA PRO A 45 1.21 13.17 23.72
C PRO A 45 -0.27 13.04 23.43
N THR A 46 -0.63 12.78 22.17
CA THR A 46 -2.01 12.54 21.72
C THR A 46 -2.16 11.20 20.99
N LYS A 47 -3.38 10.72 20.87
CA LYS A 47 -3.71 9.56 20.04
C LYS A 47 -3.38 9.83 18.56
N ASN A 48 -3.56 11.05 18.09
CA ASN A 48 -3.26 11.42 16.71
C ASN A 48 -1.76 11.36 16.42
N ASP A 49 -0.89 11.71 17.39
CA ASP A 49 0.56 11.54 17.25
C ASP A 49 0.93 10.05 17.08
N LEU A 50 0.28 9.17 17.85
CA LEU A 50 0.50 7.73 17.72
C LEU A 50 0.00 7.20 16.36
N ILE A 51 -1.17 7.65 15.89
CA ILE A 51 -1.70 7.27 14.58
C ILE A 51 -0.76 7.73 13.47
N SER A 52 -0.29 8.97 13.52
CA SER A 52 0.66 9.52 12.55
C SER A 52 1.96 8.72 12.48
N GLU A 53 2.51 8.34 13.63
CA GLU A 53 3.71 7.49 13.69
C GLU A 53 3.47 6.09 13.12
N VAL A 54 2.34 5.45 13.49
CA VAL A 54 1.94 4.14 12.95
C VAL A 54 1.84 4.19 11.42
N LEU A 55 1.16 5.18 10.88
CA LEU A 55 1.02 5.34 9.42
C LEU A 55 2.36 5.61 8.75
N THR A 56 3.22 6.44 9.34
CA THR A 56 4.55 6.73 8.81
C THR A 56 5.41 5.48 8.73
N GLN A 57 5.49 4.70 9.82
CA GLN A 57 6.23 3.44 9.81
C GLN A 57 5.65 2.44 8.81
N ARG A 58 4.33 2.33 8.75
CA ARG A 58 3.66 1.43 7.81
C ARG A 58 3.93 1.81 6.35
N ALA A 59 3.96 3.11 6.02
CA ALA A 59 4.31 3.58 4.68
C ALA A 59 5.72 3.17 4.28
N HIS A 60 6.70 3.37 5.15
CA HIS A 60 8.09 2.97 4.90
C HIS A 60 8.23 1.46 4.74
N GLN A 61 7.63 0.67 5.64
CA GLN A 61 7.69 -0.80 5.58
C GLN A 61 7.06 -1.35 4.31
N ALA A 62 5.88 -0.87 3.93
CA ALA A 62 5.20 -1.31 2.74
C ALA A 62 6.01 -0.99 1.47
N LEU A 63 6.50 0.25 1.34
CA LEU A 63 7.32 0.65 0.19
C LEU A 63 8.62 -0.16 0.10
N ALA A 64 9.32 -0.34 1.21
CA ALA A 64 10.55 -1.14 1.26
C ALA A 64 10.29 -2.60 0.85
N SER A 65 9.21 -3.21 1.36
CA SER A 65 8.83 -4.58 1.02
C SER A 65 8.45 -4.75 -0.46
N MET A 66 7.67 -3.81 -1.03
CA MET A 66 7.36 -3.81 -2.47
C MET A 66 8.61 -3.62 -3.32
N THR A 67 9.48 -2.67 -2.96
CA THR A 67 10.74 -2.41 -3.65
C THR A 67 11.63 -3.65 -3.67
N GLN A 68 11.77 -4.33 -2.53
CA GLN A 68 12.52 -5.56 -2.43
C GLN A 68 11.93 -6.66 -3.32
N ALA A 69 10.61 -6.84 -3.30
CA ALA A 69 9.95 -7.86 -4.11
C ALA A 69 10.21 -7.65 -5.61
N VAL A 70 9.96 -6.44 -6.12
CA VAL A 70 10.13 -6.15 -7.55
C VAL A 70 11.59 -6.18 -7.99
N SER A 71 12.55 -5.87 -7.11
CA SER A 71 13.98 -5.88 -7.42
C SER A 71 14.53 -7.28 -7.71
N THR A 72 13.82 -8.34 -7.33
CA THR A 72 14.20 -9.73 -7.61
C THR A 72 13.90 -10.16 -9.05
N LYS A 73 13.19 -9.35 -9.84
CA LYS A 73 12.73 -9.70 -11.18
C LYS A 73 13.62 -9.07 -12.26
N GLY A 74 13.80 -9.82 -13.36
CA GLY A 74 14.72 -9.43 -14.44
C GLY A 74 14.12 -8.42 -15.41
N THR A 75 12.90 -8.66 -15.88
CA THR A 75 12.27 -7.83 -16.91
C THR A 75 11.31 -6.80 -16.32
N PRO A 76 11.09 -5.66 -17.02
CA PRO A 76 10.13 -4.65 -16.56
C PRO A 76 8.73 -5.19 -16.31
N ILE A 77 8.22 -6.05 -17.20
CA ILE A 77 6.88 -6.64 -17.06
C ILE A 77 6.79 -7.59 -15.86
N GLU A 78 7.84 -8.38 -15.58
CA GLU A 78 7.89 -9.24 -14.41
C GLU A 78 7.93 -8.44 -13.11
N ARG A 79 8.62 -7.29 -13.11
CA ARG A 79 8.64 -6.37 -11.95
C ARG A 79 7.25 -5.84 -11.65
N LEU A 80 6.52 -5.43 -12.68
CA LEU A 80 5.16 -4.97 -12.47
C LEU A 80 4.23 -6.09 -12.03
N GLN A 81 4.30 -7.27 -12.65
CA GLN A 81 3.52 -8.43 -12.22
C GLN A 81 3.80 -8.78 -10.76
N GLU A 82 5.07 -8.76 -10.35
CA GLU A 82 5.45 -9.00 -8.96
C GLU A 82 4.80 -8.04 -7.96
N LEU A 83 4.52 -6.80 -8.35
CA LEU A 83 3.76 -5.87 -7.50
C LEU A 83 2.34 -6.38 -7.24
N PHE A 84 1.66 -6.95 -8.24
CA PHE A 84 0.34 -7.56 -8.06
C PHE A 84 0.42 -8.86 -7.26
N ASP A 85 1.42 -9.69 -7.51
CA ASP A 85 1.67 -10.92 -6.75
C ASP A 85 1.95 -10.62 -5.28
N TRP A 86 2.70 -9.53 -4.99
CA TRP A 86 2.91 -9.02 -3.65
C TRP A 86 1.59 -8.67 -2.96
N HIS A 87 0.68 -7.96 -3.64
CA HIS A 87 -0.66 -7.65 -3.13
C HIS A 87 -1.46 -8.92 -2.89
N GLY A 88 -1.42 -9.88 -3.81
CA GLY A 88 -2.09 -11.17 -3.64
C GLY A 88 -1.58 -11.95 -2.42
N ARG A 89 -0.29 -11.95 -2.15
CA ARG A 89 0.27 -12.54 -0.92
C ARG A 89 -0.22 -11.79 0.32
N TRP A 90 -0.21 -10.46 0.27
CA TRP A 90 -0.72 -9.63 1.38
C TRP A 90 -2.21 -9.85 1.63
N PHE A 91 -3.05 -9.97 0.59
CA PHE A 91 -4.48 -10.25 0.74
C PHE A 91 -4.76 -11.59 1.44
N ARG A 92 -3.89 -12.59 1.22
CA ARG A 92 -3.99 -13.91 1.85
C ARG A 92 -3.33 -14.00 3.23
N ALA A 93 -2.63 -12.96 3.65
CA ALA A 93 -2.02 -12.95 4.98
C ALA A 93 -3.08 -13.04 6.09
N ARG A 94 -2.73 -13.71 7.19
CA ARG A 94 -3.65 -13.95 8.31
C ARG A 94 -4.12 -12.64 8.97
N ASP A 95 -3.25 -11.67 9.00
CA ASP A 95 -3.45 -10.34 9.60
C ASP A 95 -3.95 -9.29 8.60
N PHE A 96 -4.38 -9.72 7.40
CA PHE A 96 -4.92 -8.80 6.40
C PHE A 96 -6.26 -8.21 6.85
N ALA A 97 -6.30 -6.91 7.02
CA ALA A 97 -7.48 -6.14 7.40
C ALA A 97 -7.74 -4.94 6.45
N GLY A 98 -7.13 -4.95 5.26
CA GLY A 98 -7.27 -3.86 4.29
C GLY A 98 -6.18 -2.79 4.39
N CYS A 99 -6.37 -1.71 3.64
CA CYS A 99 -5.40 -0.62 3.57
C CYS A 99 -5.64 0.41 4.67
N MET A 100 -4.69 0.52 5.61
CA MET A 100 -4.75 1.47 6.73
C MET A 100 -4.86 2.93 6.25
N PHE A 101 -4.25 3.29 5.12
CA PHE A 101 -4.31 4.66 4.58
C PHE A 101 -5.70 4.99 4.00
N VAL A 102 -6.34 4.04 3.32
CA VAL A 102 -7.73 4.19 2.88
C VAL A 102 -8.67 4.30 4.09
N GLY A 103 -8.44 3.48 5.12
CA GLY A 103 -9.17 3.59 6.40
C GLY A 103 -9.00 4.97 7.03
N ALA A 104 -7.78 5.50 7.09
CA ALA A 104 -7.53 6.84 7.62
C ALA A 104 -8.24 7.92 6.80
N LEU A 105 -8.21 7.86 5.47
CA LEU A 105 -8.92 8.82 4.61
C LEU A 105 -10.45 8.74 4.76
N SER A 106 -10.99 7.60 5.20
CA SER A 106 -12.42 7.42 5.44
C SER A 106 -12.86 7.87 6.83
N GLU A 107 -12.00 7.72 7.84
CA GLU A 107 -12.32 8.06 9.24
C GLU A 107 -11.96 9.49 9.63
N PHE A 108 -10.97 10.11 8.97
CA PHE A 108 -10.50 11.45 9.29
C PHE A 108 -10.85 12.46 8.19
N HIS A 109 -11.11 13.70 8.59
CA HIS A 109 -11.43 14.81 7.70
C HIS A 109 -10.38 15.93 7.82
N SER A 110 -10.62 17.07 7.19
CA SER A 110 -9.68 18.18 7.04
C SER A 110 -9.07 18.74 8.33
N ASP A 111 -9.69 18.53 9.48
CA ASP A 111 -9.20 18.94 10.81
C ASP A 111 -8.09 18.03 11.38
N SER A 112 -7.91 16.86 10.80
CA SER A 112 -6.87 15.88 11.20
C SER A 112 -5.62 15.98 10.32
N GLY A 113 -5.15 17.18 10.05
CA GLY A 113 -4.20 17.57 9.00
C GLY A 113 -3.00 16.65 8.78
N GLU A 114 -2.31 16.19 9.84
CA GLU A 114 -1.13 15.33 9.71
C GLU A 114 -1.49 13.92 9.22
N ILE A 115 -2.52 13.31 9.77
CA ILE A 115 -2.98 11.94 9.41
C ILE A 115 -3.39 11.90 7.94
N ILE A 116 -4.17 12.89 7.51
CA ILE A 116 -4.58 13.02 6.10
C ILE A 116 -3.37 13.25 5.20
N ARG A 117 -2.44 14.15 5.60
CA ARG A 117 -1.23 14.45 4.83
C ARG A 117 -0.37 13.19 4.61
N ILE A 118 -0.14 12.39 5.65
CA ILE A 118 0.63 11.14 5.56
C ILE A 118 -0.08 10.15 4.61
N SER A 119 -1.40 10.02 4.71
CA SER A 119 -2.17 9.08 3.89
C SER A 119 -2.19 9.50 2.42
N VAL A 120 -2.34 10.79 2.12
CA VAL A 120 -2.25 11.33 0.76
C VAL A 120 -0.84 11.16 0.20
N ALA A 121 0.20 11.47 1.00
CA ALA A 121 1.59 11.30 0.59
C ALA A 121 1.92 9.84 0.28
N GLN A 122 1.41 8.89 1.06
CA GLN A 122 1.59 7.47 0.77
C GLN A 122 0.99 7.08 -0.59
N LYS A 123 -0.20 7.55 -0.93
CA LYS A 123 -0.82 7.30 -2.24
C LYS A 123 -0.03 7.93 -3.38
N ALA A 124 0.49 9.14 -3.18
CA ALA A 124 1.36 9.79 -4.15
C ALA A 124 2.67 9.02 -4.35
N ASN A 125 3.31 8.55 -3.28
CA ASN A 125 4.54 7.75 -3.34
C ASN A 125 4.31 6.40 -4.03
N LEU A 126 3.20 5.71 -3.77
CA LEU A 126 2.85 4.49 -4.48
C LEU A 126 2.69 4.76 -5.98
N ARG A 127 2.04 5.85 -6.36
CA ARG A 127 1.90 6.23 -7.77
C ARG A 127 3.26 6.50 -8.43
N LEU A 128 4.15 7.24 -7.76
CA LEU A 128 5.51 7.48 -8.26
C LEU A 128 6.31 6.18 -8.40
N PHE A 129 6.19 5.28 -7.43
CA PHE A 129 6.81 3.96 -7.49
C PHE A 129 6.31 3.17 -8.71
N VAL A 130 4.99 3.09 -8.92
CA VAL A 130 4.42 2.43 -10.10
C VAL A 130 4.85 3.13 -11.39
N GLN A 131 4.86 4.46 -11.43
CA GLN A 131 5.33 5.23 -12.59
C GLN A 131 6.78 4.87 -12.95
N GLY A 132 7.65 4.68 -11.95
CA GLY A 132 9.01 4.20 -12.17
C GLY A 132 9.08 2.84 -12.85
N LEU A 133 8.14 1.93 -12.54
CA LEU A 133 8.03 0.62 -13.20
C LEU A 133 7.52 0.71 -14.64
N MET A 134 6.89 1.84 -15.03
CA MET A 134 6.34 2.02 -16.38
C MET A 134 7.35 2.49 -17.41
N ILE A 135 8.54 2.98 -17.00
CA ILE A 135 9.52 3.66 -17.88
C ILE A 135 9.85 2.84 -19.13
N ASP A 136 9.98 1.52 -18.98
CA ASP A 136 10.34 0.61 -20.06
C ASP A 136 9.14 -0.18 -20.63
N LEU A 137 7.91 0.12 -20.18
CA LEU A 137 6.71 -0.64 -20.53
C LEU A 137 5.75 0.13 -21.44
N VAL A 138 5.66 1.44 -21.28
CA VAL A 138 4.73 2.29 -22.01
C VAL A 138 5.41 3.53 -22.56
N GLU A 139 4.78 4.19 -23.53
CA GLU A 139 5.28 5.49 -24.02
C GLU A 139 5.38 6.51 -22.87
N PRO A 140 6.44 7.34 -22.82
CA PRO A 140 6.67 8.27 -21.70
C PRO A 140 5.48 9.19 -21.42
N ALA A 141 4.76 9.63 -22.47
CA ALA A 141 3.57 10.48 -22.32
C ALA A 141 2.38 9.76 -21.67
N ALA A 142 2.34 8.43 -21.68
CA ALA A 142 1.30 7.61 -21.07
C ALA A 142 1.64 7.17 -19.63
N ALA A 143 2.92 7.16 -19.25
CA ALA A 143 3.41 6.54 -18.02
C ALA A 143 2.70 7.03 -16.74
N GLU A 144 2.51 8.35 -16.60
CA GLU A 144 1.81 8.91 -15.43
C GLU A 144 0.34 8.50 -15.38
N ARG A 145 -0.35 8.54 -16.53
CA ARG A 145 -1.77 8.15 -16.61
C ARG A 145 -1.96 6.69 -16.30
N VAL A 146 -1.15 5.81 -16.92
CA VAL A 146 -1.23 4.36 -16.69
C VAL A 146 -0.90 4.03 -15.24
N ALA A 147 0.10 4.68 -14.63
CA ALA A 147 0.41 4.51 -13.22
C ALA A 147 -0.76 4.88 -12.31
N ARG A 148 -1.50 5.96 -12.60
CA ARG A 148 -2.72 6.30 -11.84
C ARG A 148 -3.80 5.23 -11.96
N GLN A 149 -4.02 4.71 -13.17
CA GLN A 149 -4.99 3.64 -13.42
C GLN A 149 -4.61 2.35 -12.68
N ILE A 150 -3.32 1.98 -12.70
CA ILE A 150 -2.82 0.81 -11.95
C ILE A 150 -3.04 0.97 -10.44
N VAL A 151 -2.76 2.15 -9.87
CA VAL A 151 -3.02 2.37 -8.44
C VAL A 151 -4.51 2.27 -8.12
N MET A 152 -5.41 2.77 -9.00
CA MET A 152 -6.85 2.59 -8.84
C MET A 152 -7.26 1.10 -8.89
N LEU A 153 -6.65 0.30 -9.75
CA LEU A 153 -6.88 -1.15 -9.80
C LEU A 153 -6.43 -1.85 -8.52
N LEU A 154 -5.24 -1.50 -7.99
CA LEU A 154 -4.72 -2.04 -6.73
C LEU A 154 -5.58 -1.65 -5.52
N ASP A 155 -6.09 -0.42 -5.50
CA ASP A 155 -7.02 0.03 -4.45
C ASP A 155 -8.36 -0.70 -4.55
N GLY A 156 -8.90 -0.86 -5.75
CA GLY A 156 -10.11 -1.65 -6.00
C GLY A 156 -9.94 -3.12 -5.61
N ALA A 157 -8.82 -3.74 -5.99
CA ALA A 157 -8.48 -5.11 -5.60
C ALA A 157 -8.36 -5.27 -4.07
N THR A 158 -7.79 -4.26 -3.39
CA THR A 158 -7.72 -4.26 -1.92
C THR A 158 -9.10 -4.25 -1.28
N ILE A 159 -10.02 -3.46 -1.81
CA ILE A 159 -11.41 -3.42 -1.33
C ILE A 159 -12.14 -4.74 -1.62
N ALA A 160 -11.98 -5.30 -2.82
CA ALA A 160 -12.53 -6.60 -3.17
C ALA A 160 -12.02 -7.71 -2.24
N ALA A 161 -10.73 -7.70 -1.92
CA ALA A 161 -10.14 -8.64 -0.96
C ALA A 161 -10.70 -8.50 0.46
N VAL A 162 -10.97 -7.26 0.93
CA VAL A 162 -11.66 -7.00 2.21
C VAL A 162 -13.09 -7.54 2.16
N ALA A 163 -13.77 -7.42 1.03
CA ALA A 163 -15.11 -7.95 0.81
C ALA A 163 -15.17 -9.48 0.66
N GLY A 164 -14.03 -10.18 0.70
CA GLY A 164 -13.93 -11.64 0.71
C GLY A 164 -13.20 -12.27 -0.46
N ASP A 165 -12.91 -11.54 -1.53
CA ASP A 165 -12.20 -12.05 -2.71
C ASP A 165 -10.68 -11.97 -2.56
N ARG A 166 -10.13 -12.65 -1.56
CA ARG A 166 -8.69 -12.66 -1.28
C ARG A 166 -7.86 -13.43 -2.30
N ASN A 167 -8.47 -14.31 -3.06
CA ASN A 167 -7.75 -15.22 -3.95
C ASN A 167 -7.62 -14.70 -5.38
N HIS A 168 -8.60 -13.96 -5.89
CA HIS A 168 -8.65 -13.56 -7.30
C HIS A 168 -8.39 -12.07 -7.50
N ALA A 169 -8.75 -11.20 -6.54
CA ALA A 169 -8.72 -9.75 -6.71
C ALA A 169 -7.40 -9.19 -7.27
N ALA A 170 -6.25 -9.70 -6.82
CA ALA A 170 -4.95 -9.24 -7.32
C ALA A 170 -4.68 -9.73 -8.76
N GLN A 171 -5.08 -10.96 -9.08
CA GLN A 171 -4.91 -11.53 -10.42
C GLN A 171 -5.82 -10.83 -11.44
N ASP A 172 -7.08 -10.60 -11.10
CA ASP A 172 -8.03 -9.90 -11.99
C ASP A 172 -7.55 -8.46 -12.26
N ALA A 173 -7.04 -7.78 -11.23
CA ALA A 173 -6.43 -6.46 -11.38
C ALA A 173 -5.19 -6.49 -12.29
N TRP A 174 -4.34 -7.52 -12.18
CA TRP A 174 -3.19 -7.73 -13.08
C TRP A 174 -3.62 -7.91 -14.53
N GLU A 175 -4.64 -8.71 -14.80
CA GLU A 175 -5.13 -8.93 -16.16
C GLU A 175 -5.60 -7.64 -16.83
N VAL A 176 -6.25 -6.75 -16.07
CA VAL A 176 -6.64 -5.43 -16.57
C VAL A 176 -5.42 -4.53 -16.77
N ALA A 177 -4.47 -4.52 -15.81
CA ALA A 177 -3.25 -3.73 -15.92
C ALA A 177 -2.42 -4.13 -17.14
N LYS A 178 -2.33 -5.43 -17.45
CA LYS A 178 -1.65 -5.95 -18.64
C LYS A 178 -2.25 -5.42 -19.93
N LYS A 179 -3.59 -5.38 -20.04
CA LYS A 179 -4.27 -4.80 -21.21
C LYS A 179 -3.96 -3.32 -21.38
N LEU A 180 -3.91 -2.56 -20.28
CA LEU A 180 -3.54 -1.15 -20.32
C LEU A 180 -2.11 -0.94 -20.82
N ILE A 181 -1.17 -1.83 -20.43
CA ILE A 181 0.21 -1.77 -20.91
C ILE A 181 0.28 -2.11 -22.40
N ASP A 182 -0.39 -3.17 -22.82
CA ASP A 182 -0.41 -3.60 -24.23
C ASP A 182 -1.00 -2.50 -25.13
N GLU A 183 -2.01 -1.77 -24.66
CA GLU A 183 -2.63 -0.64 -25.37
C GLU A 183 -1.69 0.58 -25.49
N HIS A 184 -0.85 0.81 -24.48
CA HIS A 184 0.01 1.99 -24.40
C HIS A 184 1.50 1.66 -24.54
N GLY A 185 1.82 0.41 -24.86
CA GLY A 185 3.19 -0.06 -25.09
C GLY A 185 3.82 0.63 -26.30
N GLY A 186 5.07 1.09 -26.16
CA GLY A 186 5.84 1.66 -27.24
C GLY A 186 6.17 0.62 -28.32
N ALA A 187 6.64 1.10 -29.47
CA ALA A 187 7.00 0.28 -30.63
C ALA A 187 8.00 -0.86 -30.37
N ALA A 188 8.68 -0.86 -29.21
CA ALA A 188 9.61 -1.90 -28.77
C ALA A 188 8.91 -3.21 -28.34
N SER A 189 7.61 -3.19 -28.04
CA SER A 189 6.84 -4.37 -27.62
C SER A 189 6.10 -5.08 -28.74
N LYS A 190 6.06 -4.51 -29.96
CA LYS A 190 5.48 -5.19 -31.12
C LYS A 190 6.48 -6.17 -31.72
N PRO A 191 6.18 -7.48 -31.83
CA PRO A 191 7.04 -8.38 -32.59
C PRO A 191 7.19 -7.84 -34.02
N ARG A 192 8.41 -7.67 -34.49
CA ARG A 192 8.70 -7.32 -35.89
C ARG A 192 8.00 -8.35 -36.76
N GLY A 193 6.86 -7.98 -37.34
CA GLY A 193 6.17 -8.79 -38.32
C GLY A 193 7.12 -9.18 -39.43
N ALA A 194 7.24 -10.47 -39.69
CA ALA A 194 7.96 -11.00 -40.82
C ALA A 194 7.46 -10.31 -42.09
N ARG A 195 8.31 -9.50 -42.71
CA ARG A 195 8.07 -9.04 -44.07
C ARG A 195 8.24 -10.28 -44.95
N HIS A 196 7.17 -10.79 -45.47
CA HIS A 196 7.23 -11.72 -46.55
C HIS A 196 7.79 -10.96 -47.78
N ALA A 197 8.92 -11.42 -48.30
CA ALA A 197 9.43 -11.14 -49.61
C ALA A 197 8.71 -12.03 -50.61
#